data_c2a80bd7bc03ecbf8355e11bf21d98fc
#
_entry.id   c2a80bd7bc03ecbf8355e11bf21d98fc
#
_cell.length_a   1.000
_cell.length_b   1.000
_cell.length_c   1.000
_cell.angle_alpha   90.00
_cell.angle_beta   90.00
_cell.angle_gamma   90.00
#
_symmetry.space_group_name_H-M   'P 1'
#
loop_
_entity.id
_entity.type
_entity.pdbx_description
1 polymer ?
#
loop_
_entity_poly.entity_id
_entity_poly.type
_entity_poly.pdbx_seq_one_letter_code
_entity_poly.pdbx_strand_id
1 'polypeptide(L)'
;MAIIIGGVIGYERGHQNRPAGFRTHILVCLGAAIVSMIQDQLRVNILKYTILHPEVAQVLKTDLGRIGAQVVSGIGFLGAGTIMRDKGIIGGLTTAASIWATGCLGLSIGWGFYYLAIPAGIGIIIVLV
;
A
#
# COMPACT_ATOMS: atom_id res chain seq x y z
N MET A 1 -11.20 3.06 6.60
CA MET A 1 -10.01 3.93 6.56
C MET A 1 -9.32 3.92 5.20
N ALA A 2 -8.89 2.75 4.65
CA ALA A 2 -8.20 2.67 3.36
C ALA A 2 -8.98 3.31 2.19
N ILE A 3 -10.28 3.07 2.10
CA ILE A 3 -11.16 3.67 1.08
C ILE A 3 -11.19 5.21 1.21
N ILE A 4 -11.26 5.73 2.43
CA ILE A 4 -11.32 7.17 2.68
C ILE A 4 -10.01 7.83 2.28
N ILE A 5 -8.88 7.34 2.77
CA ILE A 5 -7.56 7.93 2.49
C ILE A 5 -7.22 7.79 1.00
N GLY A 6 -7.38 6.59 0.42
CA GLY A 6 -7.18 6.38 -1.01
C GLY A 6 -8.12 7.21 -1.87
N GLY A 7 -9.38 7.40 -1.41
CA GLY A 7 -10.36 8.23 -2.08
C GLY A 7 -10.01 9.72 -2.08
N VAL A 8 -9.57 10.27 -0.96
CA VAL A 8 -9.17 11.68 -0.86
C VAL A 8 -7.96 11.98 -1.77
N ILE A 9 -6.92 11.12 -1.71
CA ILE A 9 -5.75 11.25 -2.59
C ILE A 9 -6.17 11.13 -4.07
N GLY A 10 -6.96 10.11 -4.39
CA GLY A 10 -7.40 9.86 -5.77
C GLY A 10 -8.37 10.92 -6.30
N TYR A 11 -9.16 11.55 -5.43
CA TYR A 11 -10.04 12.67 -5.80
C TYR A 11 -9.21 13.88 -6.23
N GLU A 12 -8.21 14.23 -5.45
CA GLU A 12 -7.27 15.32 -5.80
C GLU A 12 -6.61 15.03 -7.15
N ARG A 13 -6.06 13.82 -7.37
CA ARG A 13 -5.43 13.44 -8.63
C ARG A 13 -6.39 13.50 -9.82
N GLY A 14 -7.63 13.07 -9.63
CA GLY A 14 -8.70 13.16 -10.64
C GLY A 14 -9.06 14.61 -10.97
N HIS A 15 -9.14 15.47 -9.97
CA HIS A 15 -9.41 16.91 -10.15
C HIS A 15 -8.32 17.61 -10.98
N GLN A 16 -7.07 17.18 -10.82
CA GLN A 16 -5.94 17.67 -11.60
C GLN A 16 -5.79 16.98 -12.99
N ASN A 17 -6.78 16.19 -13.43
CA ASN A 17 -6.75 15.45 -14.70
C ASN A 17 -5.52 14.53 -14.86
N ARG A 18 -5.06 13.91 -13.77
CA ARG A 18 -3.92 12.98 -13.83
C ARG A 18 -4.38 11.56 -14.20
N PRO A 19 -3.53 10.75 -14.85
CA PRO A 19 -3.91 9.42 -15.38
C PRO A 19 -4.48 8.45 -14.34
N ALA A 20 -3.94 8.43 -13.10
CA ALA A 20 -4.47 7.64 -12.01
C ALA A 20 -5.28 8.54 -11.06
N GLY A 21 -6.58 8.31 -10.98
CA GLY A 21 -7.53 9.08 -10.18
C GLY A 21 -8.15 8.29 -9.04
N PHE A 22 -9.38 8.64 -8.70
CA PHE A 22 -10.15 8.16 -7.54
C PHE A 22 -10.17 6.63 -7.39
N ARG A 23 -10.60 5.91 -8.44
CA ARG A 23 -10.72 4.44 -8.40
C ARG A 23 -9.38 3.75 -8.19
N THR A 24 -8.34 4.21 -8.89
CA THR A 24 -7.00 3.62 -8.82
C THR A 24 -6.42 3.70 -7.41
N HIS A 25 -6.46 4.88 -6.79
CA HIS A 25 -5.91 5.07 -5.44
C HIS A 25 -6.70 4.31 -4.37
N ILE A 26 -8.03 4.24 -4.48
CA ILE A 26 -8.84 3.41 -3.57
C ILE A 26 -8.44 1.94 -3.69
N LEU A 27 -8.37 1.40 -4.90
CA LEU A 27 -8.06 -0.01 -5.12
C LEU A 27 -6.65 -0.37 -4.66
N VAL A 28 -5.66 0.48 -4.91
CA VAL A 28 -4.29 0.29 -4.45
C VAL A 28 -4.21 0.31 -2.91
N CYS A 29 -4.82 1.30 -2.27
CA CYS A 29 -4.83 1.42 -0.81
C CYS A 29 -5.56 0.23 -0.15
N LEU A 30 -6.73 -0.11 -0.67
CA LEU A 30 -7.55 -1.21 -0.15
C LEU A 30 -6.88 -2.56 -0.36
N GLY A 31 -6.33 -2.82 -1.54
CA GLY A 31 -5.60 -4.05 -1.85
C GLY A 31 -4.40 -4.26 -0.94
N ALA A 32 -3.60 -3.22 -0.74
CA ALA A 32 -2.46 -3.26 0.17
C ALA A 32 -2.90 -3.51 1.63
N ALA A 33 -4.00 -2.87 2.08
CA ALA A 33 -4.55 -3.09 3.41
C ALA A 33 -5.04 -4.54 3.60
N ILE A 34 -5.72 -5.11 2.60
CA ILE A 34 -6.17 -6.52 2.65
C ILE A 34 -4.97 -7.46 2.78
N VAL A 35 -3.92 -7.25 1.98
CA VAL A 35 -2.74 -8.13 2.02
C VAL A 35 -2.03 -8.06 3.37
N SER A 36 -1.89 -6.88 3.97
CA SER A 36 -1.29 -6.75 5.30
C SER A 36 -2.14 -7.39 6.40
N MET A 37 -3.48 -7.32 6.32
CA MET A 37 -4.39 -8.03 7.22
C MET A 37 -4.27 -9.55 7.09
N ILE A 38 -4.17 -10.07 5.86
CA ILE A 38 -3.94 -11.49 5.60
C ILE A 38 -2.61 -11.94 6.22
N GLN A 39 -1.54 -11.18 6.04
CA GLN A 39 -0.24 -11.47 6.62
C GLN A 39 -0.30 -11.52 8.15
N ASP A 40 -0.98 -10.57 8.78
CA ASP A 40 -1.13 -10.55 10.24
C ASP A 40 -1.96 -11.75 10.74
N GLN A 41 -3.04 -12.10 10.04
CA GLN A 41 -3.84 -13.27 10.38
C GLN A 41 -3.04 -14.58 10.25
N LEU A 42 -2.22 -14.72 9.21
CA LEU A 42 -1.33 -15.88 9.06
C LEU A 42 -0.33 -15.96 10.21
N ARG A 43 0.25 -14.83 10.63
CA ARG A 43 1.15 -14.74 11.78
C ARG A 43 0.47 -15.23 13.06
N VAL A 44 -0.75 -14.75 13.32
CA VAL A 44 -1.53 -15.17 14.51
C VAL A 44 -1.84 -16.66 14.48
N ASN A 45 -2.21 -17.21 13.32
CA ASN A 45 -2.49 -18.64 13.15
C ASN A 45 -1.25 -19.50 13.40
N ILE A 46 -0.09 -19.10 12.87
CA ILE A 46 1.18 -19.80 13.11
C ILE A 46 1.56 -19.77 14.59
N LEU A 47 1.43 -18.62 15.26
CA LEU A 47 1.71 -18.50 16.69
C LEU A 47 0.80 -19.42 17.52
N LYS A 48 -0.49 -19.46 17.24
CA LYS A 48 -1.44 -20.35 17.93
C LYS A 48 -1.07 -21.81 17.71
N TYR A 49 -0.73 -22.20 16.48
CA TYR A 49 -0.33 -23.55 16.15
C TYR A 49 0.97 -23.95 16.88
N THR A 50 1.96 -23.07 16.94
CA THR A 50 3.22 -23.31 17.63
C THR A 50 3.06 -23.46 19.16
N ILE A 51 2.11 -22.73 19.75
CA ILE A 51 1.79 -22.90 21.19
C ILE A 51 1.18 -24.26 21.47
N LEU A 52 0.33 -24.76 20.57
CA LEU A 52 -0.31 -26.08 20.71
C LEU A 52 0.64 -27.24 20.38
N HIS A 53 1.67 -27.00 19.56
CA HIS A 53 2.63 -27.97 19.07
C HIS A 53 4.07 -27.47 19.25
N PRO A 54 4.61 -27.46 20.48
CA PRO A 54 5.95 -26.93 20.76
C PRO A 54 7.07 -27.63 19.97
N GLU A 55 6.86 -28.87 19.57
CA GLU A 55 7.80 -29.68 18.78
C GLU A 55 8.08 -29.10 17.39
N VAL A 56 7.14 -28.33 16.82
CA VAL A 56 7.31 -27.71 15.50
C VAL A 56 7.84 -26.26 15.57
N ALA A 57 7.97 -25.70 16.77
CA ALA A 57 8.39 -24.31 16.97
C ALA A 57 9.76 -23.97 16.36
N GLN A 58 10.66 -24.95 16.31
CA GLN A 58 12.01 -24.78 15.74
C GLN A 58 12.00 -24.74 14.20
N VAL A 59 10.99 -25.32 13.57
CA VAL A 59 10.88 -25.44 12.10
C VAL A 59 10.00 -24.35 11.50
N LEU A 60 8.95 -23.93 12.22
CA LEU A 60 8.02 -22.89 11.76
C LEU A 60 8.59 -21.50 12.06
N LYS A 61 9.12 -20.86 11.02
CA LYS A 61 9.56 -19.47 11.07
C LYS A 61 8.56 -18.58 10.34
N THR A 62 8.17 -17.47 10.99
CA THR A 62 7.30 -16.46 10.38
C THR A 62 8.17 -15.28 9.90
N ASP A 63 8.13 -15.00 8.61
CA ASP A 63 8.73 -13.79 8.04
C ASP A 63 7.70 -12.66 8.05
N LEU A 64 7.89 -11.69 8.94
CA LEU A 64 6.95 -10.60 9.18
C LEU A 64 6.93 -9.55 8.05
N GLY A 65 7.94 -9.51 7.21
CA GLY A 65 8.08 -8.47 6.18
C GLY A 65 7.83 -8.94 4.75
N ARG A 66 7.90 -10.21 4.50
CA ARG A 66 8.02 -10.76 3.14
C ARG A 66 6.85 -10.44 2.22
N ILE A 67 5.63 -10.62 2.69
CA ILE A 67 4.43 -10.36 1.86
C ILE A 67 4.28 -8.85 1.64
N GLY A 68 4.48 -8.03 2.67
CA GLY A 68 4.47 -6.58 2.54
C GLY A 68 5.53 -6.05 1.57
N ALA A 69 6.74 -6.60 1.60
CA ALA A 69 7.79 -6.25 0.66
C ALA A 69 7.41 -6.55 -0.79
N GLN A 70 6.72 -7.67 -1.06
CA GLN A 70 6.20 -8.01 -2.39
C GLN A 70 5.12 -7.03 -2.85
N VAL A 71 4.26 -6.56 -1.95
CA VAL A 71 3.26 -5.53 -2.27
C VAL A 71 3.93 -4.23 -2.68
N VAL A 72 4.93 -3.76 -1.92
CA VAL A 72 5.68 -2.53 -2.23
C VAL A 72 6.34 -2.63 -3.61
N SER A 73 6.97 -3.77 -3.91
CA SER A 73 7.57 -4.04 -5.23
C SER A 73 6.52 -4.08 -6.34
N GLY A 74 5.40 -4.80 -6.13
CA GLY A 74 4.31 -4.93 -7.10
C GLY A 74 3.62 -3.59 -7.43
N ILE A 75 3.42 -2.73 -6.43
CA ILE A 75 2.87 -1.39 -6.64
C ILE A 75 3.87 -0.51 -7.43
N GLY A 76 5.17 -0.72 -7.26
CA GLY A 76 6.21 -0.08 -8.08
C GLY A 76 6.01 -0.36 -9.57
N PHE A 77 5.61 -1.59 -9.95
CA PHE A 77 5.27 -1.95 -11.33
C PHE A 77 4.04 -1.18 -11.85
N LEU A 78 2.98 -1.06 -11.05
CA LEU A 78 1.80 -0.25 -11.40
C LEU A 78 2.17 1.22 -11.59
N GLY A 79 2.98 1.76 -10.69
CA GLY A 79 3.49 3.13 -10.80
C GLY A 79 4.30 3.33 -12.08
N ALA A 80 5.22 2.42 -12.38
CA ALA A 80 6.02 2.47 -13.61
C ALA A 80 5.16 2.49 -14.87
N GLY A 81 4.02 1.79 -14.88
CA GLY A 81 3.05 1.80 -15.98
C GLY A 81 2.41 3.16 -16.25
N THR A 82 2.52 4.13 -15.33
CA THR A 82 2.03 5.50 -15.53
C THR A 82 3.09 6.47 -16.05
N ILE A 83 4.35 6.03 -16.11
CA ILE A 83 5.46 6.87 -16.59
C ILE A 83 5.52 6.74 -18.12
N MET A 84 5.30 7.85 -18.80
CA MET A 84 5.31 7.92 -20.26
C MET A 84 6.42 8.85 -20.73
N ARG A 85 7.06 8.45 -21.84
CA ARG A 85 8.01 9.31 -22.56
C ARG A 85 7.42 9.69 -23.92
N ASP A 86 7.17 10.98 -24.09
CA ASP A 86 6.74 11.53 -25.38
C ASP A 86 7.66 12.68 -25.79
N LYS A 87 8.15 12.64 -27.03
CA LYS A 87 9.02 13.68 -27.64
C LYS A 87 10.18 14.14 -26.75
N GLY A 88 10.76 13.23 -25.95
CA GLY A 88 11.87 13.53 -25.04
C GLY A 88 11.46 14.02 -23.66
N ILE A 89 10.18 14.24 -23.40
CA ILE A 89 9.63 14.67 -22.11
C ILE A 89 9.16 13.43 -21.34
N ILE A 90 9.54 13.33 -20.07
CA ILE A 90 9.09 12.25 -19.18
C ILE A 90 7.94 12.81 -18.33
N GLY A 91 6.75 12.20 -18.48
CA GLY A 91 5.56 12.51 -17.69
C GLY A 91 5.19 11.36 -16.76
N GLY A 92 4.27 11.61 -15.79
CA GLY A 92 3.70 10.59 -14.92
C GLY A 92 4.50 10.25 -13.65
N LEU A 93 5.66 10.87 -13.42
CA LEU A 93 6.49 10.57 -12.23
C LEU A 93 5.75 10.84 -10.91
N THR A 94 5.07 11.97 -10.78
CA THR A 94 4.27 12.29 -9.58
C THR A 94 3.11 11.30 -9.42
N THR A 95 2.47 10.89 -10.51
CA THR A 95 1.40 9.88 -10.49
C THR A 95 1.94 8.53 -10.02
N ALA A 96 3.08 8.10 -10.52
CA ALA A 96 3.75 6.86 -10.08
C ALA A 96 4.07 6.92 -8.57
N ALA A 97 4.63 8.04 -8.11
CA ALA A 97 4.96 8.26 -6.71
C ALA A 97 3.70 8.26 -5.81
N SER A 98 2.60 8.89 -6.26
CA SER A 98 1.35 8.91 -5.49
C SER A 98 0.70 7.53 -5.37
N ILE A 99 0.73 6.70 -6.42
CA ILE A 99 0.27 5.31 -6.39
C ILE A 99 1.09 4.51 -5.37
N TRP A 100 2.42 4.61 -5.43
CA TRP A 100 3.31 3.90 -4.53
C TRP A 100 3.09 4.31 -3.08
N ALA A 101 3.04 5.60 -2.79
CA ALA A 101 2.80 6.14 -1.45
C ALA A 101 1.43 5.70 -0.90
N THR A 102 0.39 5.69 -1.74
CA THR A 102 -0.96 5.22 -1.36
C THR A 102 -0.95 3.74 -1.00
N GLY A 103 -0.16 2.92 -1.68
CA GLY A 103 0.03 1.53 -1.32
C GLY A 103 0.71 1.33 0.04
N CYS A 104 1.73 2.13 0.34
CA CYS A 104 2.37 2.13 1.66
C CYS A 104 1.40 2.53 2.78
N LEU A 105 0.53 3.51 2.53
CA LEU A 105 -0.56 3.87 3.45
C LEU A 105 -1.53 2.70 3.67
N GLY A 106 -1.87 1.99 2.60
CA GLY A 106 -2.71 0.80 2.69
C GLY A 106 -2.11 -0.28 3.59
N LEU A 107 -0.83 -0.61 3.43
CA LEU A 107 -0.12 -1.53 4.30
C LEU A 107 -0.16 -1.09 5.77
N SER A 108 0.12 0.18 6.04
CA SER A 108 0.09 0.74 7.40
C SER A 108 -1.30 0.64 8.03
N ILE A 109 -2.35 0.90 7.25
CA ILE A 109 -3.75 0.81 7.70
C ILE A 109 -4.12 -0.64 8.02
N GLY A 110 -3.74 -1.58 7.16
CA GLY A 110 -4.05 -3.00 7.36
C GLY A 110 -3.35 -3.61 8.58
N TRP A 111 -2.16 -3.12 8.95
CA TRP A 111 -1.47 -3.48 10.19
C TRP A 111 -1.94 -2.68 11.42
N GLY A 112 -2.92 -1.78 11.28
CA GLY A 112 -3.45 -0.99 12.38
C GLY A 112 -2.59 0.21 12.78
N PHE A 113 -1.60 0.61 11.98
CA PHE A 113 -0.72 1.75 12.26
C PHE A 113 -1.38 3.08 11.87
N TYR A 114 -2.59 3.34 12.39
CA TYR A 114 -3.37 4.53 12.05
C TYR A 114 -2.66 5.83 12.43
N TYR A 115 -1.91 5.82 13.54
CA TYR A 115 -1.12 6.96 14.00
C TYR A 115 0.00 7.37 13.04
N LEU A 116 0.45 6.46 12.16
CA LEU A 116 1.37 6.76 11.06
C LEU A 116 0.63 7.08 9.76
N ALA A 117 -0.41 6.31 9.44
CA ALA A 117 -1.13 6.42 8.18
C ALA A 117 -1.87 7.76 8.03
N ILE A 118 -2.45 8.29 9.12
CA ILE A 118 -3.23 9.54 9.06
C ILE A 118 -2.32 10.75 8.80
N PRO A 119 -1.27 11.03 9.59
CA PRO A 119 -0.40 12.18 9.31
C PRO A 119 0.38 12.02 7.99
N ALA A 120 0.79 10.81 7.63
CA ALA A 120 1.44 10.58 6.33
C ALA A 120 0.47 10.83 5.16
N GLY A 121 -0.79 10.41 5.27
CA GLY A 121 -1.82 10.69 4.28
C GLY A 121 -2.07 12.20 4.10
N ILE A 122 -2.15 12.95 5.21
CA ILE A 122 -2.26 14.41 5.18
C ILE A 122 -1.04 15.04 4.49
N GLY A 123 0.17 14.57 4.84
CA GLY A 123 1.42 15.05 4.22
C GLY A 123 1.44 14.81 2.71
N ILE A 124 1.00 13.63 2.26
CA ILE A 124 0.91 13.31 0.82
C ILE A 124 -0.06 14.28 0.12
N ILE A 125 -1.23 14.53 0.70
CA ILE A 125 -2.21 15.47 0.12
C ILE A 125 -1.62 16.88 0.01
N ILE A 126 -0.95 17.36 1.05
CA ILE A 126 -0.30 18.69 1.04
C ILE A 126 0.74 18.81 -0.10
N VAL A 127 1.49 17.74 -0.37
CA VAL A 127 2.50 17.71 -1.44
C VAL A 127 1.86 17.64 -2.83
N LEU A 128 0.68 17.05 -2.94
CA LEU A 128 0.00 16.86 -4.23
C LEU A 128 -0.84 18.07 -4.68
N VAL A 129 -1.32 18.89 -3.75
CA VAL A 129 -2.03 20.15 -4.00
C VAL A 129 -1.07 21.27 -4.37
#